data_b7009e7c6939e4d9455b33a9cce113ee
#
_entry.id   b7009e7c6939e4d9455b33a9cce113ee
#
_cell.length_a   1.000
_cell.length_b   1.000
_cell.length_c   1.000
_cell.angle_alpha   90.00
_cell.angle_beta   90.00
_cell.angle_gamma   90.00
#
_symmetry.space_group_name_H-M   'P 1'
#
loop_
_entity.id
_entity.type
_entity.pdbx_description
1 polymer ?
#
loop_
_entity_poly.entity_id
_entity_poly.type
_entity_poly.pdbx_seq_one_letter_code
_entity_poly.pdbx_strand_id
1 'polypeptide(L)'
;LGKAAKLPGISALVTLGVEPRQQIEVARMISTYPQVETLHTVSGKFDLVAVVKTPTSEDMDKLIDKIGMLKGVNDIETAVILSTKLDRR
;
A
#
# COMPACT_ATOMS: atom_id res chain seq x y z
N LEU A 1 -16.24 7.07 -22.68
CA LEU A 1 -16.74 7.43 -22.11
C LEU A 1 -17.01 6.60 -21.21
N GLY A 2 -17.52 6.48 -20.65
CA GLY A 2 -17.75 5.67 -19.74
C GLY A 2 -16.62 5.00 -19.18
N LYS A 3 -15.79 4.59 -19.90
CA LYS A 3 -14.77 3.95 -19.34
C LYS A 3 -14.00 4.92 -18.71
N ALA A 4 -14.14 5.03 -17.55
CA ALA A 4 -13.40 5.97 -16.84
C ALA A 4 -11.98 5.69 -17.12
N ALA A 5 -11.36 6.60 -17.67
CA ALA A 5 -9.96 6.50 -17.86
C ALA A 5 -9.34 6.42 -16.50
N LYS A 6 -8.38 5.58 -16.33
CA LYS A 6 -7.64 5.58 -15.11
C LYS A 6 -6.90 6.87 -15.02
N LEU A 7 -7.02 7.55 -13.92
CA LEU A 7 -6.26 8.75 -13.69
C LEU A 7 -4.79 8.40 -13.68
N PRO A 8 -3.94 9.23 -14.23
CA PRO A 8 -2.51 9.01 -14.16
C PRO A 8 -2.08 8.98 -12.70
N GLY A 9 -1.13 8.19 -12.41
CA GLY A 9 -0.65 8.09 -11.05
C GLY A 9 0.42 7.03 -10.91
N ILE A 10 0.90 6.91 -9.71
CA ILE A 10 1.96 5.97 -9.37
C ILE A 10 1.37 4.92 -8.46
N SER A 11 1.56 3.65 -8.81
CA SER A 11 1.13 2.54 -7.98
C SER A 11 2.33 1.84 -7.38
N ALA A 12 2.15 1.29 -6.21
CA ALA A 12 3.23 0.59 -5.52
C ALA A 12 2.68 -0.55 -4.67
N LEU A 13 3.55 -1.52 -4.46
CA LEU A 13 3.31 -2.57 -3.49
C LEU A 13 4.07 -2.18 -2.24
N VAL A 14 3.36 -2.13 -1.13
CA VAL A 14 3.97 -1.78 0.16
C VAL A 14 3.86 -2.99 1.06
N THR A 15 4.99 -3.58 1.42
CA THR A 15 5.01 -4.75 2.28
C THR A 15 5.46 -4.34 3.67
N LEU A 16 4.80 -4.85 4.68
CA LEU A 16 4.98 -4.42 6.06
C LEU A 16 5.26 -5.58 6.98
N GLY A 17 6.26 -5.40 7.83
CA GLY A 17 6.43 -6.23 9.02
C GLY A 17 5.77 -5.50 10.18
N VAL A 18 4.94 -6.20 10.95
CA VAL A 18 4.15 -5.58 12.00
C VAL A 18 4.21 -6.42 13.26
N GLU A 19 4.32 -5.76 14.42
CA GLU A 19 4.22 -6.43 15.69
C GLU A 19 2.91 -7.20 15.75
N PRO A 20 2.92 -8.48 16.14
CA PRO A 20 1.70 -9.29 16.13
C PRO A 20 0.54 -8.65 16.89
N ARG A 21 0.84 -7.98 18.00
CA ARG A 21 -0.22 -7.37 18.82
C ARG A 21 -0.84 -6.15 18.15
N GLN A 22 -0.15 -5.57 17.16
CA GLN A 22 -0.63 -4.36 16.49
C GLN A 22 -1.19 -4.66 15.11
N GLN A 23 -1.15 -5.89 14.65
CA GLN A 23 -1.50 -6.20 13.28
C GLN A 23 -2.93 -5.80 12.91
N ILE A 24 -3.88 -6.09 13.79
CA ILE A 24 -5.28 -5.75 13.53
C ILE A 24 -5.44 -4.23 13.47
N GLU A 25 -4.82 -3.53 14.40
CA GLU A 25 -4.96 -2.08 14.44
C GLU A 25 -4.27 -1.41 13.26
N VAL A 26 -3.09 -1.89 12.89
CA VAL A 26 -2.37 -1.35 11.73
C VAL A 26 -3.21 -1.56 10.46
N ALA A 27 -3.76 -2.75 10.28
CA ALA A 27 -4.60 -3.03 9.12
C ALA A 27 -5.83 -2.12 9.11
N ARG A 28 -6.43 -1.89 10.28
CA ARG A 28 -7.58 -1.02 10.38
C ARG A 28 -7.22 0.41 9.97
N MET A 29 -6.09 0.91 10.46
CA MET A 29 -5.65 2.26 10.14
C MET A 29 -5.36 2.42 8.65
N ILE A 30 -4.63 1.48 8.08
CA ILE A 30 -4.27 1.53 6.66
C ILE A 30 -5.54 1.49 5.81
N SER A 31 -6.54 0.73 6.22
CA SER A 31 -7.79 0.63 5.49
C SER A 31 -8.55 1.94 5.41
N THR A 32 -8.23 2.92 6.25
CA THR A 32 -8.89 4.22 6.19
C THR A 32 -8.25 5.16 5.18
N TYR A 33 -7.08 4.81 4.65
CA TYR A 33 -6.38 5.70 3.72
C TYR A 33 -6.94 5.52 2.31
N PRO A 34 -7.48 6.56 1.70
CA PRO A 34 -8.11 6.42 0.37
C PRO A 34 -7.16 6.00 -0.73
N GLN A 35 -5.86 6.19 -0.54
CA GLN A 35 -4.87 5.79 -1.53
C GLN A 35 -4.67 4.27 -1.57
N VAL A 36 -5.13 3.56 -0.55
CA VAL A 36 -4.94 2.11 -0.47
C VAL A 36 -6.03 1.42 -1.27
N GLU A 37 -5.62 0.69 -2.29
CA GLU A 37 -6.56 -0.02 -3.16
C GLU A 37 -6.89 -1.39 -2.62
N THR A 38 -5.88 -2.11 -2.13
CA THR A 38 -6.09 -3.41 -1.52
C THR A 38 -5.14 -3.58 -0.36
N LEU A 39 -5.51 -4.46 0.56
CA LEU A 39 -4.68 -4.78 1.72
C LEU A 39 -4.86 -6.26 2.02
N HIS A 40 -3.76 -6.97 2.15
CA HIS A 40 -3.77 -8.42 2.34
C HIS A 40 -2.85 -8.81 3.49
N THR A 41 -3.24 -9.84 4.20
CA THR A 41 -2.27 -10.53 5.06
C THR A 41 -1.57 -11.57 4.20
N VAL A 42 -0.31 -11.78 4.45
CA VAL A 42 0.49 -12.73 3.66
C VAL A 42 1.34 -13.57 4.58
N SER A 43 1.73 -14.73 4.09
CA SER A 43 2.66 -15.58 4.81
C SER A 43 4.07 -15.20 4.40
N GLY A 44 5.04 -15.58 5.21
CA GLY A 44 6.44 -15.36 4.90
C GLY A 44 7.06 -14.28 5.77
N LYS A 45 8.01 -13.56 5.20
CA LYS A 45 8.78 -12.59 5.95
C LYS A 45 7.98 -11.37 6.42
N PHE A 46 7.08 -10.93 5.59
CA PHE A 46 6.24 -9.76 5.91
C PHE A 46 4.84 -10.20 6.31
N ASP A 47 4.13 -9.32 6.97
CA ASP A 47 2.81 -9.64 7.51
C ASP A 47 1.68 -9.09 6.66
N LEU A 48 1.86 -7.90 6.10
CA LEU A 48 0.82 -7.23 5.33
C LEU A 48 1.37 -6.73 4.00
N VAL A 49 0.54 -6.75 2.98
CA VAL A 49 0.88 -6.18 1.68
C VAL A 49 -0.27 -5.29 1.25
N ALA A 50 0.05 -4.04 0.92
CA ALA A 50 -0.94 -3.09 0.43
C ALA A 50 -0.59 -2.71 -1.00
N VAL A 51 -1.60 -2.57 -1.84
CA VAL A 51 -1.44 -1.95 -3.14
C VAL A 51 -1.98 -0.54 -3.01
N VAL A 52 -1.15 0.44 -3.29
CA VAL A 52 -1.50 1.85 -3.11
C VAL A 52 -1.30 2.60 -4.41
N LYS A 53 -2.01 3.71 -4.55
CA LYS A 53 -1.87 4.57 -5.72
C LYS A 53 -1.97 6.01 -5.31
N THR A 54 -1.06 6.82 -5.81
CA THR A 54 -1.06 8.27 -5.55
C THR A 54 -0.86 9.01 -6.87
N PRO A 55 -1.30 10.28 -6.93
CA PRO A 55 -1.13 11.07 -8.14
C PRO A 55 0.33 11.36 -8.49
N THR A 56 1.19 11.54 -7.49
CA THR A 56 2.57 11.95 -7.70
C THR A 56 3.50 11.15 -6.82
N SER A 57 4.79 11.17 -7.15
CA SER A 57 5.80 10.51 -6.31
C SER A 57 5.92 11.19 -4.96
N GLU A 58 5.67 12.49 -4.90
CA GLU A 58 5.73 13.21 -3.64
C GLU A 58 4.63 12.75 -2.71
N ASP A 59 3.43 12.56 -3.24
CA ASP A 59 2.32 12.02 -2.44
C ASP A 59 2.61 10.59 -2.01
N MET A 60 3.28 9.80 -2.86
CA MET A 60 3.67 8.45 -2.50
C MET A 60 4.62 8.48 -1.30
N ASP A 61 5.62 9.35 -1.33
CA ASP A 61 6.56 9.47 -0.21
C ASP A 61 5.82 9.80 1.10
N LYS A 62 4.87 10.72 1.03
CA LYS A 62 4.11 11.10 2.22
C LYS A 62 3.29 9.92 2.75
N LEU A 63 2.69 9.15 1.86
CA LEU A 63 1.90 7.99 2.27
C LEU A 63 2.79 6.94 2.92
N ILE A 64 3.94 6.65 2.32
CA ILE A 64 4.87 5.66 2.86
C ILE A 64 5.36 6.09 4.24
N ASP A 65 5.70 7.37 4.41
CA ASP A 65 6.11 7.88 5.71
C ASP A 65 4.99 7.73 6.74
N LYS A 66 3.78 8.03 6.35
CA LYS A 66 2.64 7.93 7.25
C LYS A 66 2.42 6.49 7.70
N ILE A 67 2.49 5.55 6.77
CA ILE A 67 2.34 4.14 7.10
C ILE A 67 3.49 3.67 7.99
N GLY A 68 4.71 4.07 7.66
CA GLY A 68 5.88 3.66 8.42
C GLY A 68 5.90 4.17 9.84
N MET A 69 5.14 5.22 10.14
CA MET A 69 5.09 5.77 11.49
C MET A 69 3.97 5.19 12.34
N LEU A 70 3.17 4.30 11.81
CA LEU A 70 2.12 3.66 12.60
C LEU A 70 2.74 2.78 13.67
N LYS A 71 2.12 2.81 14.86
CA LYS A 71 2.61 2.00 15.96
C LYS A 71 2.54 0.53 15.59
N GLY A 72 3.65 -0.15 15.75
CA GLY A 72 3.72 -1.59 15.47
C GLY A 72 4.34 -1.93 14.13
N VAL A 73 4.47 -0.96 13.22
CA VAL A 73 5.17 -1.20 11.96
C VAL A 73 6.65 -1.15 12.24
N ASN A 74 7.33 -2.29 12.02
CA ASN A 74 8.76 -2.39 12.32
C ASN A 74 9.60 -2.59 11.06
N ASP A 75 8.98 -2.77 9.91
CA ASP A 75 9.72 -2.91 8.66
C ASP A 75 8.77 -2.55 7.53
N ILE A 76 9.30 -1.90 6.50
CA ILE A 76 8.48 -1.50 5.36
C ILE A 76 9.35 -1.53 4.11
N GLU A 77 8.82 -2.15 3.05
CA GLU A 77 9.47 -2.13 1.75
C GLU A 77 8.46 -1.68 0.72
N THR A 78 8.91 -0.85 -0.19
CA THR A 78 8.05 -0.32 -1.24
C THR A 78 8.62 -0.66 -2.60
N ALA A 79 7.77 -1.24 -3.46
CA ALA A 79 8.16 -1.51 -4.84
C ALA A 79 7.20 -0.76 -5.74
N VAL A 80 7.72 0.24 -6.43
CA VAL A 80 6.91 1.01 -7.37
C VAL A 80 6.65 0.17 -8.61
N ILE A 81 5.39 0.12 -9.04
CA ILE A 81 5.03 -0.62 -10.24
C ILE A 81 5.38 0.24 -11.44
N LEU A 82 6.34 -0.23 -12.23
CA LEU A 82 6.80 0.53 -13.39
C LEU A 82 5.90 0.32 -14.58
N SER A 83 5.39 -0.88 -14.77
CA SER A 83 4.42 -1.15 -15.83
C SER A 83 3.65 -2.41 -15.49
N THR A 84 2.44 -2.50 -16.01
CA THR A 84 1.61 -3.68 -15.83
C THR A 84 1.56 -4.41 -17.15
N LYS A 85 2.02 -5.66 -17.15
CA LYS A 85 2.08 -6.45 -18.38
C LYS A 85 0.80 -7.20 -18.67
N LEU A 86 0.01 -7.45 -17.63
CA LEU A 86 -1.24 -8.17 -17.77
C LEU A 86 -2.15 -7.81 -16.60
N ASP A 87 -3.39 -7.47 -16.92
CA ASP A 87 -4.40 -7.22 -15.91
C ASP A 87 -5.72 -7.70 -16.48
N ARG A 88 -6.26 -8.77 -15.91
CA ARG A 88 -7.50 -9.39 -16.38
C ARG A 88 -8.71 -9.05 -15.55
N ARG A 89 -8.58 -8.10 -14.66
CA ARG A 89 -9.70 -7.70 -13.81
C ARG A 89 -10.64 -6.76 -14.52
#